data_6627eed032e1f98a2ea9ab54ad3d4084
#
_entry.id   6627eed032e1f98a2ea9ab54ad3d4084
#
_cell.length_a   1.000
_cell.length_b   1.000
_cell.length_c   1.000
_cell.angle_alpha   90.00
_cell.angle_beta   90.00
_cell.angle_gamma   90.00
#
_symmetry.space_group_name_H-M   'P 1'
#
loop_
_entity.id
_entity.type
_entity.pdbx_description
1 polymer ?
#
loop_
_entity_poly.entity_id
_entity_poly.type
_entity_poly.pdbx_seq_one_letter_code
_entity_poly.pdbx_strand_id
1 'polypeptide(L)'
;MIEIPPRTVRSDYMNFAKVGAAARFGLASSGVADCAMSDLGADIGDLALHGSNSYGYSPLVEAIADRFAVPKDCVVMPGGGASFANHLALAALLSPGDAVLIEEPTYELIVRTLEYLQARVARFDLRLEDGWALDVVTVARHLTPETRLVVLTNLHNPTGALASPRTVAAVAKAAAAVGAMVLIDEVYLELLFHDGEAFTSFRPDGNIVVTSSLTKAYGLSGLRCGWILAPAEIAERMRRLNDLFASLPAHVAEQLGVVAMGRLDKLRSRAGAILDENRAAYREVLGGHPALEQSIFDQGTTVFPRVAGGPGSGDRLFRTLMDRFETSLVPGR
;
A
#
# COMPACT_ATOMS: atom_id res chain seq x y z
N MET A 1 31.43 16.38 -21.47
CA MET A 1 30.13 15.99 -20.85
C MET A 1 30.43 15.09 -19.66
N ILE A 2 29.90 15.39 -18.49
CA ILE A 2 30.02 14.50 -17.32
C ILE A 2 29.07 13.34 -17.59
N GLU A 3 29.58 12.13 -17.69
CA GLU A 3 28.77 10.92 -17.83
C GLU A 3 28.17 10.61 -16.47
N ILE A 4 26.86 10.82 -16.34
CA ILE A 4 26.12 10.45 -15.13
C ILE A 4 25.84 8.96 -15.22
N PRO A 5 26.39 8.13 -14.30
CA PRO A 5 26.15 6.70 -14.34
C PRO A 5 24.64 6.39 -14.25
N PRO A 6 24.13 5.50 -15.10
CA PRO A 6 22.69 5.25 -15.21
C PRO A 6 22.16 4.43 -14.04
N ARG A 7 21.98 5.04 -12.88
CA ARG A 7 21.03 4.53 -11.87
C ARG A 7 19.61 5.01 -12.21
N THR A 8 19.14 4.67 -13.39
CA THR A 8 17.81 5.05 -13.84
C THR A 8 16.79 3.94 -13.65
N VAL A 9 16.59 3.54 -12.39
CA VAL A 9 15.35 2.87 -12.04
C VAL A 9 14.24 3.94 -12.06
N ARG A 10 13.21 3.73 -12.85
CA ARG A 10 12.05 4.61 -12.97
C ARG A 10 10.77 3.78 -12.80
N SER A 11 9.70 4.43 -12.36
CA SER A 11 8.37 3.84 -12.34
C SER A 11 7.57 4.35 -13.51
N ASP A 12 7.26 3.48 -14.46
CA ASP A 12 6.39 3.81 -15.59
C ASP A 12 4.95 4.05 -15.10
N TYR A 13 4.50 3.29 -14.09
CA TYR A 13 3.22 3.51 -13.43
C TYR A 13 3.12 4.90 -12.81
N MET A 14 4.11 5.34 -12.03
CA MET A 14 4.06 6.66 -11.39
C MET A 14 4.17 7.79 -12.39
N ASN A 15 4.95 7.62 -13.46
CA ASN A 15 4.96 8.59 -14.55
C ASN A 15 3.58 8.69 -15.20
N PHE A 16 2.95 7.56 -15.52
CA PHE A 16 1.60 7.53 -16.05
C PHE A 16 0.60 8.18 -15.08
N ALA A 17 0.60 7.79 -13.82
CA ALA A 17 -0.33 8.31 -12.81
C ALA A 17 -0.23 9.83 -12.61
N LYS A 18 0.97 10.41 -12.81
CA LYS A 18 1.20 11.86 -12.64
C LYS A 18 0.96 12.68 -13.90
N VAL A 19 1.21 12.10 -15.07
CA VAL A 19 1.27 12.87 -16.33
C VAL A 19 0.31 12.30 -17.37
N GLY A 20 0.13 10.99 -17.44
CA GLY A 20 -0.62 10.30 -18.49
C GLY A 20 -2.05 9.91 -18.13
N ALA A 21 -2.43 9.99 -16.85
CA ALA A 21 -3.74 9.53 -16.38
C ALA A 21 -4.86 10.59 -16.51
N ALA A 22 -4.54 11.82 -16.93
CA ALA A 22 -5.53 12.87 -17.07
C ALA A 22 -6.51 12.55 -18.22
N ALA A 23 -7.77 12.37 -17.88
CA ALA A 23 -8.86 12.08 -18.80
C ALA A 23 -10.19 12.59 -18.23
N ARG A 24 -11.21 12.76 -19.09
CA ARG A 24 -12.55 13.17 -18.66
C ARG A 24 -13.15 12.17 -17.68
N PHE A 25 -12.93 10.87 -17.92
CA PHE A 25 -13.38 9.79 -17.05
C PHE A 25 -12.17 9.06 -16.47
N GLY A 26 -11.84 9.35 -15.21
CA GLY A 26 -10.66 8.82 -14.53
C GLY A 26 -10.97 7.54 -13.75
N LEU A 27 -10.57 6.37 -14.28
CA LEU A 27 -10.63 5.09 -13.57
C LEU A 27 -9.23 4.63 -13.11
N ALA A 28 -8.23 5.51 -13.17
CA ALA A 28 -6.85 5.20 -12.81
C ALA A 28 -6.51 5.50 -11.34
N SER A 29 -7.43 6.09 -10.57
CA SER A 29 -7.22 6.33 -9.14
C SER A 29 -7.47 5.06 -8.34
N SER A 30 -6.56 4.75 -7.42
CA SER A 30 -6.64 3.56 -6.57
C SER A 30 -7.06 3.86 -5.13
N GLY A 31 -7.51 5.07 -4.82
CA GLY A 31 -8.00 5.48 -3.51
C GLY A 31 -9.43 5.98 -3.56
N VAL A 32 -10.06 6.13 -2.40
CA VAL A 32 -11.32 6.85 -2.26
C VAL A 32 -11.11 8.31 -2.67
N ALA A 33 -12.15 8.95 -3.20
CA ALA A 33 -12.15 10.36 -3.59
C ALA A 33 -11.62 11.25 -2.44
N ASP A 34 -10.82 12.27 -2.81
CA ASP A 34 -10.16 13.14 -1.85
C ASP A 34 -11.13 13.75 -0.84
N CYS A 35 -10.69 13.79 0.42
CA CYS A 35 -11.41 14.39 1.53
C CYS A 35 -11.11 15.88 1.57
N ALA A 36 -12.14 16.71 1.58
CA ALA A 36 -11.98 18.14 1.75
C ALA A 36 -11.65 18.49 3.22
N MET A 37 -11.01 19.65 3.44
CA MET A 37 -10.70 20.14 4.79
C MET A 37 -11.99 20.31 5.63
N SER A 38 -13.09 20.75 4.99
CA SER A 38 -14.42 20.85 5.63
C SER A 38 -14.94 19.49 6.11
N ASP A 39 -14.69 18.41 5.37
CA ASP A 39 -15.11 17.06 5.74
C ASP A 39 -14.27 16.53 6.90
N LEU A 40 -12.97 16.84 6.89
CA LEU A 40 -12.08 16.56 8.00
C LEU A 40 -12.48 17.36 9.23
N GLY A 41 -12.99 18.58 9.04
CA GLY A 41 -13.48 19.46 10.10
C GLY A 41 -12.38 19.99 11.03
N ALA A 42 -11.16 20.11 10.52
CA ALA A 42 -10.06 20.78 11.22
C ALA A 42 -10.19 22.30 11.05
N ASP A 43 -9.88 23.06 12.10
CA ASP A 43 -9.67 24.50 12.00
C ASP A 43 -8.19 24.77 11.68
N ILE A 44 -7.95 25.52 10.61
CA ILE A 44 -6.59 25.91 10.21
C ILE A 44 -5.94 26.81 11.27
N GLY A 45 -6.73 27.59 12.00
CA GLY A 45 -6.25 28.47 13.06
C GLY A 45 -5.62 27.73 14.24
N ASP A 46 -5.96 26.46 14.43
CA ASP A 46 -5.45 25.62 15.50
C ASP A 46 -4.11 24.92 15.14
N LEU A 47 -3.67 25.05 13.89
CA LEU A 47 -2.49 24.34 13.40
C LEU A 47 -1.19 25.17 13.61
N ALA A 48 -0.16 24.53 14.14
CA ALA A 48 1.17 25.09 14.25
C ALA A 48 2.08 24.60 13.12
N LEU A 49 2.89 25.53 12.55
CA LEU A 49 3.85 25.17 11.49
C LEU A 49 5.05 24.39 12.02
N HIS A 50 5.31 24.44 13.31
CA HIS A 50 6.43 23.77 13.97
C HIS A 50 6.03 23.29 15.36
N GLY A 51 6.70 22.24 15.82
CA GLY A 51 6.47 21.66 17.14
C GLY A 51 7.46 20.53 17.44
N SER A 52 7.23 19.82 18.54
CA SER A 52 8.05 18.69 18.94
C SER A 52 7.61 17.42 18.21
N ASN A 53 8.30 17.06 17.14
CA ASN A 53 8.02 15.85 16.33
C ASN A 53 9.29 15.20 15.77
N SER A 54 10.37 15.15 16.55
CA SER A 54 11.67 14.63 16.10
C SER A 54 11.62 13.21 15.49
N TYR A 55 10.78 12.33 16.04
CA TYR A 55 10.53 10.98 15.53
C TYR A 55 9.03 10.71 15.30
N GLY A 56 8.32 11.74 14.93
CA GLY A 56 6.88 11.79 14.82
C GLY A 56 6.22 12.60 15.93
N TYR A 57 5.07 13.19 15.63
CA TYR A 57 4.27 13.93 16.59
C TYR A 57 3.66 12.97 17.61
N SER A 58 4.06 13.09 18.89
CA SER A 58 3.67 12.12 19.95
C SER A 58 2.17 11.79 19.98
N PRO A 59 1.24 12.75 19.87
CA PRO A 59 -0.18 12.43 19.84
C PRO A 59 -0.60 11.57 18.64
N LEU A 60 0.07 11.69 17.49
CA LEU A 60 -0.22 10.84 16.34
C LEU A 60 0.36 9.43 16.52
N VAL A 61 1.59 9.33 17.04
CA VAL A 61 2.20 8.04 17.37
C VAL A 61 1.34 7.29 18.40
N GLU A 62 0.84 8.00 19.42
CA GLU A 62 -0.08 7.46 20.42
C GLU A 62 -1.38 6.97 19.81
N ALA A 63 -2.01 7.78 18.99
CA ALA A 63 -3.27 7.42 18.33
C ALA A 63 -3.13 6.16 17.42
N ILE A 64 -1.98 6.02 16.73
CA ILE A 64 -1.68 4.83 15.92
C ILE A 64 -1.42 3.62 16.83
N ALA A 65 -0.62 3.77 17.88
CA ALA A 65 -0.30 2.71 18.82
C ALA A 65 -1.57 2.17 19.52
N ASP A 66 -2.43 3.07 19.98
CA ASP A 66 -3.70 2.73 20.62
C ASP A 66 -4.65 2.03 19.65
N ARG A 67 -4.76 2.54 18.41
CA ARG A 67 -5.62 1.95 17.38
C ARG A 67 -5.28 0.48 17.10
N PHE A 68 -4.01 0.15 17.02
CA PHE A 68 -3.55 -1.21 16.70
C PHE A 68 -3.18 -2.03 17.94
N ALA A 69 -3.37 -1.48 19.14
CA ALA A 69 -3.00 -2.09 20.42
C ALA A 69 -1.52 -2.56 20.44
N VAL A 70 -0.61 -1.69 20.00
CA VAL A 70 0.83 -1.97 19.92
C VAL A 70 1.63 -0.98 20.77
N PRO A 71 2.85 -1.35 21.23
CA PRO A 71 3.74 -0.42 21.91
C PRO A 71 4.16 0.75 21.01
N LYS A 72 4.29 1.97 21.57
CA LYS A 72 4.67 3.17 20.81
C LYS A 72 6.05 3.06 20.15
N ASP A 73 6.97 2.35 20.76
CA ASP A 73 8.32 2.10 20.23
C ASP A 73 8.31 1.21 18.98
N CYS A 74 7.20 0.50 18.72
CA CYS A 74 6.96 -0.22 17.47
C CYS A 74 6.47 0.66 16.32
N VAL A 75 6.08 1.93 16.56
CA VAL A 75 5.56 2.85 15.53
C VAL A 75 6.68 3.74 14.98
N VAL A 76 6.83 3.79 13.65
CA VAL A 76 7.78 4.68 12.96
C VAL A 76 7.02 5.62 12.03
N MET A 77 7.33 6.92 12.12
CA MET A 77 6.75 7.96 11.27
C MET A 77 7.77 8.39 10.20
N PRO A 78 7.69 7.87 8.96
CA PRO A 78 8.70 8.15 7.94
C PRO A 78 8.55 9.54 7.29
N GLY A 79 7.36 10.16 7.34
CA GLY A 79 7.13 11.51 6.83
C GLY A 79 6.75 11.63 5.35
N GLY A 80 6.61 10.54 4.60
CA GLY A 80 6.33 10.58 3.15
C GLY A 80 5.16 9.71 2.68
N GLY A 81 4.25 9.33 3.58
CA GLY A 81 3.15 8.39 3.29
C GLY A 81 3.64 6.96 3.13
N ALA A 82 2.73 6.04 2.73
CA ALA A 82 3.05 4.62 2.59
C ALA A 82 4.17 4.34 1.57
N SER A 83 4.27 5.12 0.50
CA SER A 83 5.35 4.92 -0.49
C SER A 83 6.74 5.10 0.11
N PHE A 84 6.92 6.10 0.99
CA PHE A 84 8.18 6.29 1.67
C PHE A 84 8.33 5.33 2.86
N ALA A 85 7.24 4.94 3.52
CA ALA A 85 7.25 3.87 4.51
C ALA A 85 7.77 2.55 3.93
N ASN A 86 7.28 2.16 2.75
CA ASN A 86 7.79 0.99 2.02
C ASN A 86 9.27 1.12 1.69
N HIS A 87 9.71 2.26 1.16
CA HIS A 87 11.11 2.50 0.85
C HIS A 87 12.00 2.37 2.10
N LEU A 88 11.63 3.04 3.19
CA LEU A 88 12.39 3.00 4.44
C LEU A 88 12.46 1.59 5.04
N ALA A 89 11.32 0.86 5.04
CA ALA A 89 11.26 -0.50 5.53
C ALA A 89 12.17 -1.43 4.70
N LEU A 90 12.09 -1.36 3.36
CA LEU A 90 12.94 -2.14 2.47
C LEU A 90 14.42 -1.80 2.65
N ALA A 91 14.77 -0.51 2.73
CA ALA A 91 16.15 -0.06 2.92
C ALA A 91 16.73 -0.47 4.29
N ALA A 92 15.89 -0.56 5.34
CA ALA A 92 16.33 -0.99 6.66
C ALA A 92 16.49 -2.52 6.80
N LEU A 93 15.72 -3.28 6.00
CA LEU A 93 15.68 -4.74 6.08
C LEU A 93 16.65 -5.44 5.11
N LEU A 94 17.12 -4.75 4.07
CA LEU A 94 17.88 -5.34 2.96
C LEU A 94 19.26 -4.69 2.79
N SER A 95 20.20 -5.52 2.41
CA SER A 95 21.49 -5.12 1.83
C SER A 95 21.50 -5.43 0.32
N PRO A 96 22.34 -4.74 -0.49
CA PRO A 96 22.51 -5.08 -1.90
C PRO A 96 22.84 -6.57 -2.09
N GLY A 97 22.11 -7.23 -3.00
CA GLY A 97 22.27 -8.66 -3.28
C GLY A 97 21.42 -9.60 -2.42
N ASP A 98 20.69 -9.09 -1.42
CA ASP A 98 19.77 -9.91 -0.62
C ASP A 98 18.62 -10.46 -1.49
N ALA A 99 18.20 -11.70 -1.21
CA ALA A 99 17.12 -12.36 -1.92
C ALA A 99 15.76 -11.98 -1.33
N VAL A 100 14.86 -11.53 -2.20
CA VAL A 100 13.49 -11.14 -1.86
C VAL A 100 12.51 -11.97 -2.67
N LEU A 101 11.47 -12.48 -2.00
CA LEU A 101 10.33 -13.15 -2.62
C LEU A 101 9.12 -12.21 -2.59
N ILE A 102 8.51 -11.94 -3.75
CA ILE A 102 7.34 -11.04 -3.87
C ILE A 102 6.23 -11.69 -4.69
N GLU A 103 4.98 -11.36 -4.38
CA GLU A 103 3.80 -11.77 -5.14
C GLU A 103 3.76 -11.16 -6.55
N GLU A 104 3.09 -11.86 -7.51
CA GLU A 104 2.81 -11.37 -8.85
C GLU A 104 1.38 -11.74 -9.27
N PRO A 105 0.56 -10.76 -9.75
CA PRO A 105 0.89 -9.33 -9.93
C PRO A 105 1.14 -8.61 -8.60
N THR A 106 1.76 -7.43 -8.65
CA THR A 106 2.02 -6.63 -7.45
C THR A 106 2.14 -5.15 -7.77
N TYR A 107 2.24 -4.31 -6.74
CA TYR A 107 2.42 -2.88 -6.88
C TYR A 107 3.83 -2.55 -7.41
N GLU A 108 3.88 -1.98 -8.61
CA GLU A 108 5.14 -1.72 -9.34
C GLU A 108 6.17 -0.94 -8.50
N LEU A 109 5.73 0.02 -7.69
CA LEU A 109 6.65 0.86 -6.91
C LEU A 109 7.50 0.06 -5.92
N ILE A 110 6.96 -1.01 -5.36
CA ILE A 110 7.72 -1.91 -4.47
C ILE A 110 8.81 -2.60 -5.29
N VAL A 111 8.46 -3.14 -6.46
CA VAL A 111 9.43 -3.82 -7.35
C VAL A 111 10.56 -2.88 -7.76
N ARG A 112 10.21 -1.65 -8.18
CA ARG A 112 11.21 -0.65 -8.58
C ARG A 112 12.09 -0.20 -7.40
N THR A 113 11.52 -0.15 -6.20
CA THR A 113 12.32 0.12 -4.99
C THR A 113 13.31 -1.01 -4.70
N LEU A 114 12.89 -2.28 -4.83
CA LEU A 114 13.77 -3.43 -4.68
C LEU A 114 14.91 -3.44 -5.72
N GLU A 115 14.60 -3.11 -6.98
CA GLU A 115 15.62 -2.95 -8.03
C GLU A 115 16.61 -1.82 -7.70
N TYR A 116 16.09 -0.67 -7.21
CA TYR A 116 16.94 0.45 -6.78
C TYR A 116 17.87 0.07 -5.63
N LEU A 117 17.39 -0.74 -4.69
CA LEU A 117 18.16 -1.28 -3.56
C LEU A 117 19.08 -2.45 -3.97
N GLN A 118 19.08 -2.84 -5.25
CA GLN A 118 19.88 -3.94 -5.78
C GLN A 118 19.56 -5.30 -5.15
N ALA A 119 18.32 -5.54 -4.75
CA ALA A 119 17.87 -6.83 -4.27
C ALA A 119 17.72 -7.84 -5.44
N ARG A 120 17.91 -9.11 -5.14
CA ARG A 120 17.61 -10.23 -6.07
C ARG A 120 16.15 -10.62 -5.86
N VAL A 121 15.28 -10.28 -6.83
CA VAL A 121 13.84 -10.48 -6.73
C VAL A 121 13.42 -11.79 -7.40
N ALA A 122 12.86 -12.70 -6.61
CA ALA A 122 12.07 -13.85 -7.07
C ALA A 122 10.59 -13.57 -6.91
N ARG A 123 9.75 -14.19 -7.73
CA ARG A 123 8.29 -13.97 -7.74
C ARG A 123 7.55 -15.28 -7.55
N PHE A 124 6.34 -15.18 -6.97
CA PHE A 124 5.38 -16.29 -6.97
C PHE A 124 4.02 -15.77 -7.45
N ASP A 125 3.32 -16.62 -8.22
CA ASP A 125 2.10 -16.22 -8.87
C ASP A 125 0.88 -16.28 -7.95
N LEU A 126 0.07 -15.24 -7.98
CA LEU A 126 -1.35 -15.28 -7.63
C LEU A 126 -2.15 -15.41 -8.92
N ARG A 127 -3.22 -16.20 -8.91
CA ARG A 127 -3.95 -16.53 -10.14
C ARG A 127 -5.41 -16.15 -10.06
N LEU A 128 -5.94 -15.65 -11.18
CA LEU A 128 -7.36 -15.32 -11.30
C LEU A 128 -8.25 -16.57 -11.11
N GLU A 129 -7.80 -17.71 -11.63
CA GLU A 129 -8.49 -18.99 -11.53
C GLU A 129 -8.69 -19.46 -10.09
N ASP A 130 -7.80 -19.05 -9.19
CA ASP A 130 -7.82 -19.32 -7.75
C ASP A 130 -8.43 -18.14 -6.96
N GLY A 131 -9.08 -17.19 -7.64
CA GLY A 131 -9.63 -15.97 -7.03
C GLY A 131 -8.55 -15.06 -6.42
N TRP A 132 -7.32 -15.09 -6.95
CA TRP A 132 -6.16 -14.34 -6.44
C TRP A 132 -5.77 -14.68 -5.00
N ALA A 133 -6.12 -15.89 -4.55
CA ALA A 133 -5.86 -16.32 -3.18
C ALA A 133 -4.35 -16.48 -2.92
N LEU A 134 -3.90 -15.95 -1.79
CA LEU A 134 -2.55 -16.21 -1.27
C LEU A 134 -2.46 -17.65 -0.77
N ASP A 135 -1.67 -18.49 -1.46
CA ASP A 135 -1.45 -19.88 -1.10
C ASP A 135 -0.10 -20.07 -0.39
N VAL A 136 -0.17 -20.53 0.85
CA VAL A 136 1.01 -20.77 1.71
C VAL A 136 1.95 -21.83 1.10
N VAL A 137 1.39 -22.86 0.42
CA VAL A 137 2.20 -23.91 -0.20
C VAL A 137 3.01 -23.36 -1.35
N THR A 138 2.41 -22.49 -2.16
CA THR A 138 3.09 -21.78 -3.24
C THR A 138 4.22 -20.92 -2.70
N VAL A 139 3.98 -20.11 -1.67
CA VAL A 139 5.02 -19.29 -1.03
C VAL A 139 6.16 -20.19 -0.51
N ALA A 140 5.83 -21.24 0.24
CA ALA A 140 6.82 -22.12 0.85
C ALA A 140 7.73 -22.82 -0.17
N ARG A 141 7.23 -23.13 -1.37
CA ARG A 141 8.02 -23.73 -2.46
C ARG A 141 9.07 -22.78 -3.04
N HIS A 142 8.84 -21.48 -2.95
CA HIS A 142 9.76 -20.46 -3.46
C HIS A 142 10.73 -19.93 -2.40
N LEU A 143 10.50 -20.22 -1.11
CA LEU A 143 11.42 -19.87 -0.05
C LEU A 143 12.71 -20.68 -0.15
N THR A 144 13.84 -20.01 0.05
CA THR A 144 15.17 -20.61 0.14
C THR A 144 15.88 -20.14 1.40
N PRO A 145 16.93 -20.82 1.87
CA PRO A 145 17.75 -20.36 3.00
C PRO A 145 18.38 -18.97 2.79
N GLU A 146 18.44 -18.50 1.54
CA GLU A 146 18.97 -17.19 1.18
C GLU A 146 17.88 -16.10 1.23
N THR A 147 16.60 -16.46 1.27
CA THR A 147 15.51 -15.50 1.31
C THR A 147 15.60 -14.67 2.59
N ARG A 148 15.69 -13.35 2.44
CA ARG A 148 15.74 -12.38 3.55
C ARG A 148 14.40 -11.73 3.83
N LEU A 149 13.59 -11.56 2.79
CA LEU A 149 12.32 -10.86 2.90
C LEU A 149 11.28 -11.48 1.98
N VAL A 150 10.07 -11.64 2.49
CA VAL A 150 8.85 -11.86 1.71
C VAL A 150 8.07 -10.55 1.69
N VAL A 151 7.59 -10.12 0.52
CA VAL A 151 6.83 -8.88 0.39
C VAL A 151 5.43 -9.20 -0.12
N LEU A 152 4.43 -8.67 0.58
CA LEU A 152 3.02 -8.85 0.29
C LEU A 152 2.29 -7.50 0.36
N THR A 153 1.11 -7.44 -0.29
CA THR A 153 0.14 -6.38 -0.08
C THR A 153 -1.18 -6.97 0.45
N ASN A 154 -1.83 -6.33 1.42
CA ASN A 154 -3.11 -6.79 1.95
C ASN A 154 -4.00 -5.58 2.37
N LEU A 155 -5.16 -5.32 1.74
CA LEU A 155 -5.70 -6.02 0.56
C LEU A 155 -4.69 -6.04 -0.58
N HIS A 156 -4.71 -7.12 -1.35
CA HIS A 156 -3.78 -7.31 -2.46
C HIS A 156 -3.92 -6.21 -3.53
N ASN A 157 -2.82 -5.61 -3.92
CA ASN A 157 -2.75 -4.62 -4.99
C ASN A 157 -2.11 -5.27 -6.24
N PRO A 158 -2.86 -5.45 -7.36
CA PRO A 158 -4.02 -4.63 -7.77
C PRO A 158 -5.40 -5.30 -7.61
N THR A 159 -5.53 -6.51 -7.11
CA THR A 159 -6.76 -7.30 -7.27
C THR A 159 -7.84 -7.01 -6.22
N GLY A 160 -7.48 -6.48 -5.06
CA GLY A 160 -8.40 -6.29 -3.93
C GLY A 160 -8.65 -7.56 -3.10
N ALA A 161 -8.00 -8.67 -3.41
CA ALA A 161 -8.14 -9.91 -2.65
C ALA A 161 -7.65 -9.75 -1.21
N LEU A 162 -8.34 -10.40 -0.26
CA LEU A 162 -7.98 -10.40 1.14
C LEU A 162 -7.25 -11.71 1.50
N ALA A 163 -6.03 -11.59 1.97
CA ALA A 163 -5.38 -12.68 2.67
C ALA A 163 -5.86 -12.72 4.13
N SER A 164 -6.38 -13.88 4.56
CA SER A 164 -6.90 -14.03 5.93
C SER A 164 -5.77 -13.91 6.96
N PRO A 165 -6.07 -13.51 8.21
CA PRO A 165 -5.08 -13.49 9.30
C PRO A 165 -4.37 -14.83 9.49
N ARG A 166 -5.10 -15.92 9.31
CA ARG A 166 -4.56 -17.28 9.40
C ARG A 166 -3.55 -17.56 8.27
N THR A 167 -3.88 -17.15 7.05
CA THR A 167 -3.01 -17.30 5.88
C THR A 167 -1.73 -16.49 6.06
N VAL A 168 -1.85 -15.22 6.46
CA VAL A 168 -0.69 -14.34 6.71
C VAL A 168 0.21 -14.91 7.81
N ALA A 169 -0.36 -15.37 8.93
CA ALA A 169 0.40 -16.00 10.02
C ALA A 169 1.14 -17.27 9.55
N ALA A 170 0.52 -18.06 8.67
CA ALA A 170 1.15 -19.26 8.11
C ALA A 170 2.31 -18.91 7.17
N VAL A 171 2.18 -17.86 6.34
CA VAL A 171 3.29 -17.35 5.51
C VAL A 171 4.42 -16.82 6.39
N ALA A 172 4.10 -16.04 7.43
CA ALA A 172 5.09 -15.51 8.37
C ALA A 172 5.87 -16.64 9.06
N LYS A 173 5.18 -17.70 9.47
CA LYS A 173 5.81 -18.90 10.06
C LYS A 173 6.73 -19.59 9.05
N ALA A 174 6.31 -19.74 7.79
CA ALA A 174 7.15 -20.34 6.74
C ALA A 174 8.40 -19.50 6.45
N ALA A 175 8.26 -18.17 6.38
CA ALA A 175 9.36 -17.24 6.23
C ALA A 175 10.34 -17.31 7.41
N ALA A 176 9.84 -17.32 8.65
CA ALA A 176 10.65 -17.44 9.86
C ALA A 176 11.49 -18.75 9.88
N ALA A 177 10.97 -19.84 9.31
CA ALA A 177 11.69 -21.11 9.26
C ALA A 177 12.99 -21.05 8.41
N VAL A 178 13.10 -20.07 7.50
CA VAL A 178 14.33 -19.80 6.73
C VAL A 178 15.06 -18.54 7.19
N GLY A 179 14.62 -17.92 8.29
CA GLY A 179 15.20 -16.69 8.84
C GLY A 179 14.78 -15.40 8.11
N ALA A 180 13.70 -15.45 7.32
CA ALA A 180 13.19 -14.31 6.57
C ALA A 180 12.18 -13.49 7.39
N MET A 181 12.18 -12.17 7.16
CA MET A 181 11.13 -11.24 7.57
C MET A 181 10.00 -11.22 6.54
N VAL A 182 8.86 -10.65 6.91
CA VAL A 182 7.74 -10.38 6.00
C VAL A 182 7.41 -8.90 6.06
N LEU A 183 7.37 -8.21 4.93
CA LEU A 183 6.84 -6.85 4.79
C LEU A 183 5.44 -6.94 4.18
N ILE A 184 4.47 -6.31 4.80
CA ILE A 184 3.09 -6.25 4.30
C ILE A 184 2.67 -4.79 4.16
N ASP A 185 2.35 -4.37 2.93
CA ASP A 185 1.70 -3.08 2.70
C ASP A 185 0.19 -3.24 2.96
N GLU A 186 -0.28 -2.70 4.08
CA GLU A 186 -1.67 -2.75 4.52
C GLU A 186 -2.45 -1.47 4.21
N VAL A 187 -2.00 -0.66 3.24
CA VAL A 187 -2.60 0.63 2.94
C VAL A 187 -4.09 0.56 2.57
N TYR A 188 -4.56 -0.58 2.10
CA TYR A 188 -5.97 -0.84 1.77
C TYR A 188 -6.74 -1.58 2.85
N LEU A 189 -6.09 -2.12 3.86
CA LEU A 189 -6.73 -3.00 4.85
C LEU A 189 -7.80 -2.25 5.66
N GLU A 190 -7.60 -0.97 5.92
CA GLU A 190 -8.57 -0.08 6.57
C GLU A 190 -9.91 0.04 5.80
N LEU A 191 -9.95 -0.38 4.51
CA LEU A 191 -11.17 -0.43 3.71
C LEU A 191 -12.12 -1.58 4.08
N LEU A 192 -11.71 -2.51 4.94
CA LEU A 192 -12.59 -3.56 5.44
C LEU A 192 -13.69 -3.02 6.36
N PHE A 193 -13.49 -1.85 6.96
CA PHE A 193 -14.47 -1.17 7.80
C PHE A 193 -15.16 -2.05 8.84
N HIS A 194 -14.39 -2.91 9.49
CA HIS A 194 -14.92 -3.70 10.61
C HIS A 194 -15.37 -2.78 11.74
N ASP A 195 -16.52 -3.06 12.32
CA ASP A 195 -17.17 -2.26 13.36
C ASP A 195 -16.23 -2.05 14.57
N GLY A 196 -15.51 -0.92 14.54
CA GLY A 196 -14.68 -0.44 15.65
C GLY A 196 -13.33 -1.10 15.84
N GLU A 197 -13.07 -2.29 15.29
CA GLU A 197 -11.79 -2.97 15.46
C GLU A 197 -10.82 -2.68 14.32
N ALA A 198 -9.67 -2.08 14.66
CA ALA A 198 -8.56 -1.99 13.74
C ALA A 198 -7.91 -3.36 13.56
N PHE A 199 -7.64 -3.73 12.33
CA PHE A 199 -6.93 -4.97 12.02
C PHE A 199 -5.54 -4.66 11.47
N THR A 200 -4.55 -5.39 11.95
CA THR A 200 -3.20 -5.43 11.38
C THR A 200 -2.59 -6.82 11.55
N SER A 201 -1.77 -7.20 10.60
CA SER A 201 -1.00 -8.44 10.66
C SER A 201 0.22 -8.34 11.60
N PHE A 202 0.58 -7.14 12.02
CA PHE A 202 1.72 -6.89 12.89
C PHE A 202 1.55 -7.53 14.28
N ARG A 203 2.66 -8.06 14.82
CA ARG A 203 2.79 -8.49 16.21
C ARG A 203 4.18 -8.09 16.70
N PRO A 204 4.31 -7.49 17.92
CA PRO A 204 5.57 -6.91 18.40
C PRO A 204 6.75 -7.90 18.48
N ASP A 205 6.48 -9.15 18.73
CA ASP A 205 7.44 -10.25 18.88
C ASP A 205 7.55 -11.14 17.63
N GLY A 206 6.88 -10.73 16.52
CA GLY A 206 6.86 -11.47 15.26
C GLY A 206 7.95 -11.07 14.28
N ASN A 207 7.91 -11.70 13.10
CA ASN A 207 8.79 -11.38 11.97
C ASN A 207 8.07 -10.58 10.87
N ILE A 208 6.96 -9.90 11.19
CA ILE A 208 6.19 -9.07 10.26
C ILE A 208 6.51 -7.61 10.51
N VAL A 209 6.76 -6.86 9.44
CA VAL A 209 6.75 -5.39 9.37
C VAL A 209 5.56 -4.99 8.52
N VAL A 210 4.82 -3.98 8.96
CA VAL A 210 3.64 -3.47 8.25
C VAL A 210 3.86 -2.01 7.88
N THR A 211 3.42 -1.64 6.68
CA THR A 211 3.30 -0.23 6.27
C THR A 211 1.85 0.12 5.99
N SER A 212 1.44 1.33 6.34
CA SER A 212 0.09 1.81 6.05
C SER A 212 0.02 3.34 6.00
N SER A 213 -1.15 3.90 5.71
CA SER A 213 -1.39 5.34 5.68
C SER A 213 -2.87 5.70 5.65
N LEU A 214 -3.16 6.99 5.90
CA LEU A 214 -4.51 7.56 5.75
C LEU A 214 -4.89 7.86 4.28
N THR A 215 -4.01 7.56 3.31
CA THR A 215 -4.15 7.99 1.92
C THR A 215 -5.33 7.32 1.21
N LYS A 216 -5.39 5.99 1.23
CA LYS A 216 -6.25 5.23 0.31
C LYS A 216 -7.66 5.04 0.83
N ALA A 217 -7.78 4.64 2.10
CA ALA A 217 -9.07 4.38 2.73
C ALA A 217 -9.87 5.65 3.01
N TYR A 218 -9.19 6.77 3.25
CA TYR A 218 -9.84 7.96 3.78
C TYR A 218 -9.78 9.18 2.85
N GLY A 219 -9.11 9.07 1.70
CA GLY A 219 -8.96 10.17 0.75
C GLY A 219 -8.09 11.31 1.26
N LEU A 220 -7.14 11.03 2.17
CA LEU A 220 -6.25 12.01 2.78
C LEU A 220 -4.85 11.98 2.14
N SER A 221 -4.82 11.87 0.81
CA SER A 221 -3.58 11.74 0.05
C SER A 221 -2.61 12.90 0.26
N GLY A 222 -3.13 14.12 0.41
CA GLY A 222 -2.33 15.34 0.58
C GLY A 222 -1.58 15.41 1.90
N LEU A 223 -2.03 14.72 2.95
CA LEU A 223 -1.35 14.73 4.25
C LEU A 223 -0.02 14.00 4.24
N ARG A 224 0.20 13.09 3.30
CA ARG A 224 1.37 12.22 3.28
C ARG A 224 1.61 11.52 4.63
N CYS A 225 0.52 11.28 5.39
CA CYS A 225 0.55 10.62 6.69
C CYS A 225 0.54 9.11 6.49
N GLY A 226 1.68 8.48 6.75
CA GLY A 226 1.89 7.05 6.72
C GLY A 226 2.77 6.62 7.88
N TRP A 227 2.73 5.35 8.23
CA TRP A 227 3.48 4.77 9.34
C TRP A 227 4.03 3.39 9.00
N ILE A 228 4.97 2.95 9.81
CA ILE A 228 5.46 1.57 9.82
C ILE A 228 5.20 1.01 11.23
N LEU A 229 4.72 -0.23 11.30
CA LEU A 229 4.72 -1.03 12.51
C LEU A 229 5.82 -2.09 12.38
N ALA A 230 6.76 -2.08 13.30
CA ALA A 230 7.89 -3.00 13.29
C ALA A 230 8.27 -3.40 14.74
N PRO A 231 8.87 -4.58 14.97
CA PRO A 231 9.48 -4.89 16.25
C PRO A 231 10.41 -3.77 16.73
N ALA A 232 10.40 -3.46 18.03
CA ALA A 232 11.02 -2.24 18.58
C ALA A 232 12.49 -2.03 18.15
N GLU A 233 13.29 -3.09 18.10
CA GLU A 233 14.67 -3.02 17.62
C GLU A 233 14.78 -2.63 16.14
N ILE A 234 13.89 -3.18 15.30
CA ILE A 234 13.82 -2.87 13.86
C ILE A 234 13.29 -1.45 13.66
N ALA A 235 12.28 -1.06 14.43
CA ALA A 235 11.74 0.30 14.42
C ALA A 235 12.80 1.35 14.78
N GLU A 236 13.65 1.07 15.77
CA GLU A 236 14.76 1.97 16.11
C GLU A 236 15.79 2.08 14.99
N ARG A 237 16.15 0.97 14.35
CA ARG A 237 17.02 0.99 13.16
C ARG A 237 16.42 1.82 12.02
N MET A 238 15.10 1.71 11.80
CA MET A 238 14.40 2.51 10.80
C MET A 238 14.41 4.01 11.13
N ARG A 239 14.20 4.37 12.40
CA ARG A 239 14.30 5.77 12.85
C ARG A 239 15.71 6.34 12.59
N ARG A 240 16.76 5.59 12.94
CA ARG A 240 18.16 6.02 12.68
C ARG A 240 18.45 6.13 11.18
N LEU A 241 17.93 5.21 10.37
CA LEU A 241 18.08 5.29 8.92
C LEU A 241 17.32 6.49 8.34
N ASN A 242 16.14 6.78 8.88
CA ASN A 242 15.32 7.91 8.44
C ASN A 242 15.96 9.27 8.69
N ASP A 243 16.86 9.39 9.69
CA ASP A 243 17.66 10.61 9.94
C ASP A 243 18.46 11.04 8.69
N LEU A 244 18.76 10.10 7.76
CA LEU A 244 19.48 10.38 6.51
C LEU A 244 18.57 10.92 5.38
N PHE A 245 17.27 10.69 5.46
CA PHE A 245 16.35 10.97 4.35
C PHE A 245 15.33 12.06 4.67
N ALA A 246 14.79 12.04 5.88
CA ALA A 246 13.76 12.96 6.32
C ALA A 246 14.08 13.43 7.73
N SER A 247 14.66 14.61 7.83
CA SER A 247 15.06 15.20 9.12
C SER A 247 13.90 15.25 10.11
N LEU A 248 12.73 15.73 9.66
CA LEU A 248 11.49 15.80 10.43
C LEU A 248 10.29 15.60 9.51
N PRO A 249 9.26 14.88 9.95
CA PRO A 249 7.96 14.90 9.27
C PRO A 249 7.34 16.30 9.29
N ALA A 250 6.46 16.59 8.34
CA ALA A 250 5.75 17.88 8.30
C ALA A 250 4.77 17.97 9.48
N HIS A 251 5.10 18.82 10.47
CA HIS A 251 4.35 18.92 11.74
C HIS A 251 2.84 19.18 11.53
N VAL A 252 2.50 20.10 10.64
CA VAL A 252 1.11 20.41 10.28
C VAL A 252 0.36 19.19 9.73
N ALA A 253 1.04 18.35 8.93
CA ALA A 253 0.43 17.14 8.39
C ALA A 253 0.18 16.08 9.48
N GLU A 254 1.08 15.98 10.45
CA GLU A 254 0.91 15.07 11.58
C GLU A 254 -0.20 15.55 12.54
N GLN A 255 -0.34 16.86 12.77
CA GLN A 255 -1.46 17.41 13.54
C GLN A 255 -2.80 17.10 12.86
N LEU A 256 -2.89 17.29 11.54
CA LEU A 256 -4.08 16.89 10.77
C LEU A 256 -4.30 15.37 10.80
N GLY A 257 -3.22 14.59 10.88
CA GLY A 257 -3.27 13.14 11.12
C GLY A 257 -3.96 12.81 12.44
N VAL A 258 -3.65 13.52 13.52
CA VAL A 258 -4.33 13.35 14.83
C VAL A 258 -5.82 13.65 14.70
N VAL A 259 -6.19 14.76 14.04
CA VAL A 259 -7.60 15.11 13.79
C VAL A 259 -8.30 14.00 13.01
N ALA A 260 -7.63 13.45 11.98
CA ALA A 260 -8.16 12.35 11.18
C ALA A 260 -8.36 11.08 12.03
N MET A 261 -7.38 10.70 12.84
CA MET A 261 -7.47 9.54 13.74
C MET A 261 -8.63 9.65 14.72
N GLY A 262 -8.90 10.84 15.24
CA GLY A 262 -10.06 11.11 16.11
C GLY A 262 -11.42 11.10 15.38
N ARG A 263 -11.44 10.99 14.05
CA ARG A 263 -12.65 11.08 13.22
C ARG A 263 -12.79 9.95 12.21
N LEU A 264 -12.09 8.84 12.44
CA LEU A 264 -12.07 7.72 11.49
C LEU A 264 -13.46 7.16 11.22
N ASP A 265 -14.37 7.16 12.18
CA ASP A 265 -15.75 6.68 11.96
C ASP A 265 -16.51 7.52 10.92
N LYS A 266 -16.39 8.85 11.00
CA LYS A 266 -16.96 9.75 10.01
C LYS A 266 -16.33 9.54 8.63
N LEU A 267 -15.01 9.43 8.58
CA LEU A 267 -14.26 9.23 7.34
C LEU A 267 -14.59 7.87 6.72
N ARG A 268 -14.73 6.82 7.53
CA ARG A 268 -15.15 5.48 7.09
C ARG A 268 -16.56 5.49 6.51
N SER A 269 -17.50 6.14 7.20
CA SER A 269 -18.88 6.24 6.71
C SER A 269 -18.95 6.93 5.35
N ARG A 270 -18.18 8.02 5.17
CA ARG A 270 -18.04 8.70 3.89
C ARG A 270 -17.47 7.78 2.82
N ALA A 271 -16.37 7.10 3.13
CA ALA A 271 -15.69 6.20 2.20
C ALA A 271 -16.59 5.00 1.83
N GLY A 272 -17.29 4.42 2.81
CA GLY A 272 -18.22 3.32 2.60
C GLY A 272 -19.34 3.69 1.63
N ALA A 273 -19.99 4.85 1.82
CA ALA A 273 -21.06 5.32 0.93
C ALA A 273 -20.57 5.47 -0.54
N ILE A 274 -19.39 6.06 -0.74
CA ILE A 274 -18.78 6.20 -2.08
C ILE A 274 -18.49 4.82 -2.70
N LEU A 275 -17.91 3.92 -1.92
CA LEU A 275 -17.52 2.60 -2.42
C LEU A 275 -18.72 1.71 -2.72
N ASP A 276 -19.79 1.77 -1.94
CA ASP A 276 -21.01 0.99 -2.17
C ASP A 276 -21.70 1.42 -3.46
N GLU A 277 -21.80 2.74 -3.70
CA GLU A 277 -22.33 3.28 -4.96
C GLU A 277 -21.46 2.84 -6.16
N ASN A 278 -20.14 3.01 -6.07
CA ASN A 278 -19.22 2.65 -7.14
C ASN A 278 -19.22 1.13 -7.43
N ARG A 279 -19.29 0.30 -6.41
CA ARG A 279 -19.35 -1.17 -6.56
C ARG A 279 -20.65 -1.61 -7.19
N ALA A 280 -21.78 -0.99 -6.80
CA ALA A 280 -23.09 -1.27 -7.41
C ALA A 280 -23.06 -0.94 -8.91
N ALA A 281 -22.61 0.24 -9.28
CA ALA A 281 -22.46 0.67 -10.67
C ALA A 281 -21.51 -0.25 -11.47
N TYR A 282 -20.36 -0.62 -10.87
CA TYR A 282 -19.41 -1.54 -11.51
C TYR A 282 -20.04 -2.92 -11.79
N ARG A 283 -20.76 -3.49 -10.81
CA ARG A 283 -21.43 -4.79 -10.99
C ARG A 283 -22.52 -4.73 -12.04
N GLU A 284 -23.30 -3.67 -12.07
CA GLU A 284 -24.37 -3.48 -13.04
C GLU A 284 -23.82 -3.38 -14.47
N VAL A 285 -22.76 -2.62 -14.69
CA VAL A 285 -22.25 -2.30 -16.04
C VAL A 285 -21.24 -3.35 -16.53
N LEU A 286 -20.34 -3.80 -15.67
CA LEU A 286 -19.20 -4.65 -16.03
C LEU A 286 -19.23 -6.04 -15.40
N GLY A 287 -20.10 -6.27 -14.41
CA GLY A 287 -20.28 -7.59 -13.81
C GLY A 287 -20.85 -8.58 -14.86
N GLY A 288 -20.10 -9.67 -15.10
CA GLY A 288 -20.50 -10.67 -16.10
C GLY A 288 -20.32 -10.25 -17.56
N HIS A 289 -19.62 -9.15 -17.83
CA HIS A 289 -19.32 -8.74 -19.21
C HIS A 289 -18.47 -9.80 -19.93
N PRO A 290 -18.87 -10.32 -21.11
CA PRO A 290 -18.24 -11.50 -21.74
C PRO A 290 -16.78 -11.28 -22.18
N ALA A 291 -16.34 -10.03 -22.30
CA ALA A 291 -14.96 -9.69 -22.62
C ALA A 291 -14.06 -9.53 -21.39
N LEU A 292 -14.60 -9.69 -20.18
CA LEU A 292 -13.87 -9.49 -18.94
C LEU A 292 -13.98 -10.74 -18.05
N GLU A 293 -12.84 -11.35 -17.76
CA GLU A 293 -12.74 -12.39 -16.73
C GLU A 293 -12.24 -11.74 -15.45
N GLN A 294 -13.00 -11.86 -14.37
CA GLN A 294 -12.71 -11.09 -13.15
C GLN A 294 -13.25 -11.74 -11.89
N SER A 295 -12.55 -11.47 -10.78
CA SER A 295 -13.07 -11.61 -9.43
C SER A 295 -13.46 -10.22 -8.93
N ILE A 296 -14.69 -10.06 -8.46
CA ILE A 296 -15.18 -8.81 -7.87
C ILE A 296 -15.34 -9.05 -6.38
N PHE A 297 -14.60 -8.32 -5.59
CA PHE A 297 -14.63 -8.40 -4.13
C PHE A 297 -15.57 -7.33 -3.55
N ASP A 298 -16.09 -7.60 -2.36
CA ASP A 298 -16.92 -6.66 -1.61
C ASP A 298 -16.09 -5.61 -0.85
N GLN A 299 -14.76 -5.72 -0.90
CA GLN A 299 -13.80 -4.84 -0.27
C GLN A 299 -12.84 -4.23 -1.29
N GLY A 300 -12.11 -3.20 -0.86
CA GLY A 300 -11.10 -2.56 -1.69
C GLY A 300 -11.68 -1.50 -2.65
N THR A 301 -10.77 -0.85 -3.36
CA THR A 301 -11.06 0.24 -4.32
C THR A 301 -10.64 -0.11 -5.73
N THR A 302 -10.02 -1.26 -5.93
CA THR A 302 -9.44 -1.68 -7.21
C THR A 302 -10.12 -2.93 -7.72
N VAL A 303 -10.19 -3.05 -9.04
CA VAL A 303 -10.57 -4.26 -9.76
C VAL A 303 -9.52 -4.55 -10.82
N PHE A 304 -9.23 -5.83 -11.06
CA PHE A 304 -8.17 -6.26 -11.97
C PHE A 304 -8.68 -7.36 -12.92
N PRO A 305 -9.51 -6.99 -13.92
CA PRO A 305 -10.04 -7.94 -14.86
C PRO A 305 -9.02 -8.36 -15.91
N ARG A 306 -9.04 -9.61 -16.31
CA ARG A 306 -8.35 -10.08 -17.51
C ARG A 306 -9.23 -9.83 -18.72
N VAL A 307 -8.69 -9.12 -19.72
CA VAL A 307 -9.40 -8.82 -20.96
C VAL A 307 -9.31 -10.00 -21.92
N ALA A 308 -10.44 -10.50 -22.37
CA ALA A 308 -10.52 -11.59 -23.35
C ALA A 308 -9.81 -11.22 -24.67
N GLY A 309 -9.29 -12.21 -25.40
CA GLY A 309 -8.64 -12.01 -26.71
C GLY A 309 -7.11 -12.14 -26.68
N GLY A 310 -6.55 -12.66 -25.58
CA GLY A 310 -5.13 -13.05 -25.48
C GLY A 310 -4.15 -11.87 -25.26
N PRO A 311 -2.85 -12.11 -25.42
CA PRO A 311 -1.81 -11.13 -25.13
C PRO A 311 -2.01 -9.80 -25.84
N GLY A 312 -1.81 -8.70 -25.14
CA GLY A 312 -1.96 -7.32 -25.65
C GLY A 312 -3.40 -6.82 -25.75
N SER A 313 -4.41 -7.62 -25.36
CA SER A 313 -5.82 -7.15 -25.36
C SER A 313 -6.05 -6.03 -24.36
N GLY A 314 -5.44 -6.08 -23.19
CA GLY A 314 -5.47 -5.00 -22.20
C GLY A 314 -4.87 -3.69 -22.73
N ASP A 315 -3.73 -3.74 -23.39
CA ASP A 315 -3.10 -2.55 -24.02
C ASP A 315 -3.96 -1.94 -25.14
N ARG A 316 -4.61 -2.79 -25.96
CA ARG A 316 -5.55 -2.32 -26.98
C ARG A 316 -6.78 -1.65 -26.37
N LEU A 317 -7.35 -2.26 -25.34
CA LEU A 317 -8.47 -1.68 -24.62
C LEU A 317 -8.09 -0.35 -23.99
N PHE A 318 -6.95 -0.27 -23.29
CA PHE A 318 -6.43 0.96 -22.70
C PHE A 318 -6.33 2.09 -23.73
N ARG A 319 -5.65 1.85 -24.87
CA ARG A 319 -5.52 2.86 -25.94
C ARG A 319 -6.88 3.27 -26.50
N THR A 320 -7.77 2.31 -26.75
CA THR A 320 -9.11 2.61 -27.27
C THR A 320 -9.91 3.49 -26.30
N LEU A 321 -9.85 3.20 -25.00
CA LEU A 321 -10.54 3.98 -23.97
C LEU A 321 -9.96 5.40 -23.88
N MET A 322 -8.64 5.54 -23.89
CA MET A 322 -7.97 6.84 -23.85
C MET A 322 -8.27 7.67 -25.10
N ASP A 323 -8.08 7.10 -26.29
CA ASP A 323 -8.09 7.85 -27.56
C ASP A 323 -9.50 8.18 -28.05
N ARG A 324 -10.48 7.31 -27.75
CA ARG A 324 -11.83 7.44 -28.30
C ARG A 324 -12.90 7.77 -27.27
N PHE A 325 -12.66 7.48 -26.02
CA PHE A 325 -13.66 7.61 -24.94
C PHE A 325 -13.19 8.49 -23.78
N GLU A 326 -12.04 9.16 -23.92
CA GLU A 326 -11.49 10.05 -22.89
C GLU A 326 -11.50 9.40 -21.50
N THR A 327 -11.22 8.08 -21.45
CA THR A 327 -11.28 7.28 -20.23
C THR A 327 -9.90 6.71 -19.91
N SER A 328 -9.39 7.05 -18.72
CA SER A 328 -8.10 6.53 -18.23
C SER A 328 -8.31 5.33 -17.30
N LEU A 329 -7.46 4.33 -17.45
CA LEU A 329 -7.29 3.22 -16.52
C LEU A 329 -5.81 2.86 -16.44
N VAL A 330 -5.39 2.08 -15.46
CA VAL A 330 -4.00 1.62 -15.35
C VAL A 330 -3.83 0.38 -16.21
N PRO A 331 -2.90 0.39 -17.22
CA PRO A 331 -2.62 -0.81 -17.99
C PRO A 331 -1.95 -1.87 -17.10
N GLY A 332 -2.46 -3.10 -17.12
CA GLY A 332 -1.80 -4.25 -16.50
C GLY A 332 -0.75 -4.84 -17.45
N ARG A 333 0.50 -4.82 -17.06
CA ARG A 333 1.64 -5.37 -17.81
C ARG A 333 2.46 -6.28 -16.93
#